data_24196bdb0acf2c77fc93f58bbdf1336e
#
_entry.id   24196bdb0acf2c77fc93f58bbdf1336e
#
_cell.length_a   1.000
_cell.length_b   1.000
_cell.length_c   1.000
_cell.angle_alpha   90.00
_cell.angle_beta   90.00
_cell.angle_gamma   90.00
#
_symmetry.space_group_name_H-M   'P 1'
#
loop_
_entity.id
_entity.type
_entity.pdbx_description
1 polymer ?
#
loop_
_entity_poly.entity_id
_entity_poly.type
_entity_poly.pdbx_seq_one_letter_code
_entity_poly.pdbx_strand_id
1 'polypeptide(L)'
;MIIKDNATLRLNWFHRISNYLIEGLSELGIIALLFGVWQVGSNLMGSFILPAPMEVLTRSYELLLSSDSQISITLLRVIIATTLAFIAGLILGIMAGSFKTLAKLCRPLMDILLGIAPIIWIVLALFWFGLGDVSVIFSVFIAIFPLSFANSMLSIITLDSSLKDVCFVYKLGILKRLKAFY
;
A
#
# COMPACT_ATOMS: atom_id res chain seq x y z
N MET A 1 15.20 47.78 -19.81
CA MET A 1 14.47 47.41 -21.04
C MET A 1 15.10 46.11 -21.52
N ILE A 2 14.57 44.95 -21.10
CA ILE A 2 15.11 43.63 -21.44
C ILE A 2 14.20 43.07 -22.55
N ILE A 3 14.75 42.99 -23.74
CA ILE A 3 14.08 42.41 -24.90
C ILE A 3 14.10 40.91 -24.73
N LYS A 4 12.90 40.32 -24.58
CA LYS A 4 12.68 38.90 -24.46
C LYS A 4 12.60 38.34 -25.88
N ASP A 5 13.72 37.76 -26.34
CA ASP A 5 13.78 37.06 -27.61
C ASP A 5 12.89 35.79 -27.54
N ASN A 6 11.79 35.82 -28.26
CA ASN A 6 10.91 34.68 -28.50
C ASN A 6 11.51 33.75 -29.56
N ALA A 7 12.70 33.24 -29.34
CA ALA A 7 13.20 32.11 -30.12
C ALA A 7 12.50 30.83 -29.61
N THR A 8 11.40 30.46 -30.23
CA THR A 8 10.86 29.11 -30.15
C THR A 8 11.86 28.17 -30.80
N LEU A 9 12.79 27.66 -30.00
CA LEU A 9 13.65 26.56 -30.41
C LEU A 9 12.71 25.41 -30.84
N ARG A 10 12.55 25.22 -32.15
CA ARG A 10 12.03 23.98 -32.72
C ARG A 10 13.04 22.90 -32.33
N LEU A 11 12.86 22.34 -31.13
CA LEU A 11 13.58 21.14 -30.76
C LEU A 11 13.28 20.10 -31.83
N ASN A 12 14.30 19.77 -32.64
CA ASN A 12 14.23 18.73 -33.65
C ASN A 12 13.55 17.50 -33.04
N TRP A 13 12.57 16.95 -33.73
CA TRP A 13 11.85 15.76 -33.27
C TRP A 13 12.80 14.62 -32.88
N PHE A 14 14.00 14.57 -33.49
CA PHE A 14 15.10 13.69 -33.11
C PHE A 14 15.57 13.89 -31.65
N HIS A 15 15.70 15.13 -31.17
CA HIS A 15 16.02 15.38 -29.76
C HIS A 15 14.91 14.97 -28.79
N ARG A 16 13.67 15.05 -29.23
CA ARG A 16 12.53 14.59 -28.44
C ARG A 16 12.51 13.08 -28.32
N ILE A 17 12.77 12.37 -29.42
CA ILE A 17 12.84 10.90 -29.44
C ILE A 17 14.08 10.43 -28.67
N SER A 18 15.25 11.07 -28.85
CA SER A 18 16.43 10.70 -28.11
C SER A 18 16.27 10.90 -26.60
N ASN A 19 15.66 12.00 -26.16
CA ASN A 19 15.38 12.20 -24.73
C ASN A 19 14.35 11.20 -24.19
N TYR A 20 13.32 10.88 -24.94
CA TYR A 20 12.33 9.86 -24.56
C TYR A 20 12.94 8.44 -24.49
N LEU A 21 13.86 8.14 -25.41
CA LEU A 21 14.62 6.89 -25.40
C LEU A 21 15.63 6.87 -24.25
N ILE A 22 16.32 7.98 -23.97
CA ILE A 22 17.28 8.08 -22.87
C ILE A 22 16.57 7.98 -21.51
N GLU A 23 15.39 8.61 -21.34
CA GLU A 23 14.57 8.49 -20.14
C GLU A 23 14.06 7.04 -19.97
N GLY A 24 13.55 6.41 -21.01
CA GLY A 24 13.12 5.01 -20.97
C GLY A 24 14.29 4.02 -20.81
N LEU A 25 15.46 4.31 -21.43
CA LEU A 25 16.67 3.51 -21.22
C LEU A 25 17.22 3.64 -19.79
N SER A 26 17.07 4.80 -19.16
CA SER A 26 17.51 4.97 -17.76
C SER A 26 16.70 4.09 -16.80
N GLU A 27 15.40 3.96 -17.00
CA GLU A 27 14.55 3.08 -16.19
C GLU A 27 14.88 1.59 -16.42
N LEU A 28 15.02 1.19 -17.68
CA LEU A 28 15.46 -0.17 -18.04
C LEU A 28 16.89 -0.44 -17.54
N GLY A 29 17.76 0.55 -17.57
CA GLY A 29 19.14 0.46 -17.07
C GLY A 29 19.19 0.19 -15.57
N ILE A 30 18.33 0.84 -14.78
CA ILE A 30 18.23 0.61 -13.33
C ILE A 30 17.73 -0.81 -13.06
N ILE A 31 16.72 -1.27 -13.79
CA ILE A 31 16.20 -2.63 -13.66
C ILE A 31 17.28 -3.65 -14.03
N ALA A 32 17.97 -3.45 -15.16
CA ALA A 32 19.07 -4.32 -15.58
C ALA A 32 20.23 -4.33 -14.57
N LEU A 33 20.56 -3.19 -13.98
CA LEU A 33 21.56 -3.07 -12.94
C LEU A 33 21.16 -3.87 -11.68
N LEU A 34 19.90 -3.75 -11.24
CA LEU A 34 19.39 -4.54 -10.11
C LEU A 34 19.48 -6.03 -10.37
N PHE A 35 19.05 -6.51 -11.54
CA PHE A 35 19.20 -7.91 -11.93
C PHE A 35 20.68 -8.35 -12.04
N GLY A 36 21.54 -7.47 -12.55
CA GLY A 36 22.99 -7.72 -12.62
C GLY A 36 23.63 -7.86 -11.25
N VAL A 37 23.35 -6.95 -10.32
CA VAL A 37 23.83 -7.01 -8.93
C VAL A 37 23.30 -8.29 -8.25
N TRP A 38 22.02 -8.62 -8.44
CA TRP A 38 21.45 -9.86 -7.93
C TRP A 38 22.15 -11.09 -8.48
N GLN A 39 22.40 -11.15 -9.79
CA GLN A 39 23.13 -12.27 -10.42
C GLN A 39 24.54 -12.42 -9.87
N VAL A 40 25.27 -11.30 -9.69
CA VAL A 40 26.62 -11.31 -9.09
C VAL A 40 26.54 -11.81 -7.64
N GLY A 41 25.58 -11.33 -6.86
CA GLY A 41 25.34 -11.80 -5.49
C GLY A 41 25.07 -13.30 -5.43
N SER A 42 24.25 -13.82 -6.35
CA SER A 42 23.96 -15.25 -6.47
C SER A 42 25.22 -16.07 -6.75
N ASN A 43 26.08 -15.58 -7.65
CA ASN A 43 27.33 -16.26 -7.99
C ASN A 43 28.34 -16.28 -6.83
N LEU A 44 28.34 -15.23 -5.99
CA LEU A 44 29.24 -15.11 -4.83
C LEU A 44 28.75 -15.91 -3.62
N MET A 45 27.44 -15.93 -3.35
CA MET A 45 26.85 -16.56 -2.16
C MET A 45 26.42 -18.01 -2.41
N GLY A 46 26.34 -18.42 -3.67
CA GLY A 46 25.82 -19.73 -4.06
C GLY A 46 24.29 -19.77 -4.12
N SER A 47 23.76 -20.60 -5.02
CA SER A 47 22.32 -20.72 -5.31
C SER A 47 21.46 -21.18 -4.12
N PHE A 48 22.07 -21.77 -3.09
CA PHE A 48 21.39 -22.19 -1.87
C PHE A 48 21.01 -21.02 -0.97
N ILE A 49 21.85 -19.97 -0.91
CA ILE A 49 21.60 -18.79 -0.07
C ILE A 49 20.83 -17.74 -0.88
N LEU A 50 21.26 -17.52 -2.12
CA LEU A 50 20.66 -16.53 -3.01
C LEU A 50 20.50 -17.15 -4.41
N PRO A 51 19.33 -17.69 -4.76
CA PRO A 51 19.08 -18.25 -6.09
C PRO A 51 19.19 -17.20 -7.17
N ALA A 52 19.60 -17.61 -8.37
CA ALA A 52 19.74 -16.74 -9.52
C ALA A 52 18.38 -16.16 -9.95
N PRO A 53 18.31 -14.92 -10.47
CA PRO A 53 17.05 -14.31 -10.90
C PRO A 53 16.26 -15.18 -11.87
N MET A 54 16.94 -15.82 -12.83
CA MET A 54 16.29 -16.68 -13.82
C MET A 54 15.74 -17.97 -13.19
N GLU A 55 16.42 -18.52 -12.21
CA GLU A 55 15.94 -19.69 -11.46
C GLU A 55 14.69 -19.36 -10.66
N VAL A 56 14.65 -18.19 -10.02
CA VAL A 56 13.45 -17.70 -9.30
C VAL A 56 12.28 -17.52 -10.25
N LEU A 57 12.49 -16.95 -11.43
CA LEU A 57 11.41 -16.77 -12.42
C LEU A 57 10.87 -18.11 -12.93
N THR A 58 11.75 -19.07 -13.26
CA THR A 58 11.32 -20.39 -13.74
C THR A 58 10.58 -21.17 -12.65
N ARG A 59 11.08 -21.16 -11.42
CA ARG A 59 10.40 -21.79 -10.28
C ARG A 59 9.07 -21.14 -9.94
N SER A 60 9.00 -19.81 -10.00
CA SER A 60 7.74 -19.09 -9.80
C SER A 60 6.70 -19.47 -10.86
N TYR A 61 7.11 -19.59 -12.12
CA TYR A 61 6.25 -20.02 -13.21
C TYR A 61 5.75 -21.45 -13.03
N GLU A 62 6.64 -22.37 -12.67
CA GLU A 62 6.28 -23.77 -12.38
C GLU A 62 5.27 -23.86 -11.22
N LEU A 63 5.47 -23.08 -10.15
CA LEU A 63 4.55 -23.01 -9.00
C LEU A 63 3.17 -22.47 -9.38
N LEU A 64 3.11 -21.47 -10.26
CA LEU A 64 1.85 -20.90 -10.73
C LEU A 64 1.03 -21.91 -11.58
N LEU A 65 1.73 -22.76 -12.33
CA LEU A 65 1.12 -23.79 -13.18
C LEU A 65 0.83 -25.10 -12.43
N SER A 66 1.44 -25.31 -11.27
CA SER A 66 1.23 -26.53 -10.50
C SER A 66 -0.19 -26.57 -9.95
N SER A 67 -0.86 -27.70 -10.16
CA SER A 67 -2.22 -27.96 -9.65
C SER A 67 -2.29 -27.99 -8.12
N ASP A 68 -1.13 -28.12 -7.46
CA ASP A 68 -0.97 -28.22 -6.00
C ASP A 68 -0.59 -26.88 -5.38
N SER A 69 -0.71 -25.78 -6.14
CA SER A 69 -0.32 -24.45 -5.66
C SER A 69 -1.29 -23.99 -4.57
N GLN A 70 -0.75 -23.75 -3.37
CA GLN A 70 -1.50 -23.14 -2.26
C GLN A 70 -1.76 -21.64 -2.45
N ILE A 71 -1.45 -21.11 -3.63
CA ILE A 71 -1.57 -19.70 -3.98
C ILE A 71 -3.02 -19.24 -3.84
N SER A 72 -3.97 -20.01 -4.36
CA SER A 72 -5.40 -19.67 -4.29
C SER A 72 -5.92 -19.60 -2.86
N ILE A 73 -5.47 -20.52 -2.00
CA ILE A 73 -5.85 -20.55 -0.58
C ILE A 73 -5.24 -19.35 0.15
N THR A 74 -3.97 -19.06 -0.09
CA THR A 74 -3.28 -17.91 0.51
C THR A 74 -3.91 -16.59 0.04
N LEU A 75 -4.21 -16.46 -1.24
CA LEU A 75 -4.88 -15.28 -1.80
C LEU A 75 -6.24 -15.06 -1.15
N LEU A 76 -7.04 -16.12 -1.00
CA LEU A 76 -8.34 -16.04 -0.33
C LEU A 76 -8.22 -15.56 1.12
N ARG A 77 -7.26 -16.10 1.89
CA ARG A 77 -7.01 -15.69 3.28
C ARG A 77 -6.62 -14.20 3.36
N VAL A 78 -5.73 -13.76 2.47
CA VAL A 78 -5.30 -12.35 2.41
C VAL A 78 -6.46 -11.43 2.04
N ILE A 79 -7.26 -11.79 1.03
CA ILE A 79 -8.43 -11.00 0.63
C ILE A 79 -9.44 -10.88 1.77
N ILE A 80 -9.77 -11.98 2.44
CA ILE A 80 -10.70 -11.99 3.57
C ILE A 80 -10.17 -11.08 4.69
N ALA A 81 -8.91 -11.28 5.11
CA ALA A 81 -8.30 -10.51 6.19
C ALA A 81 -8.24 -9.01 5.87
N THR A 82 -7.81 -8.66 4.66
CA THR A 82 -7.72 -7.27 4.18
C THR A 82 -9.10 -6.61 4.14
N THR A 83 -10.10 -7.31 3.61
CA THR A 83 -11.47 -6.79 3.50
C THR A 83 -12.07 -6.55 4.90
N LEU A 84 -11.91 -7.50 5.81
CA LEU A 84 -12.36 -7.36 7.19
C LEU A 84 -11.66 -6.20 7.91
N ALA A 85 -10.33 -6.09 7.77
CA ALA A 85 -9.54 -5.01 8.37
C ALA A 85 -9.94 -3.64 7.82
N PHE A 86 -10.13 -3.56 6.50
CA PHE A 86 -10.54 -2.33 5.83
C PHE A 86 -11.93 -1.87 6.26
N ILE A 87 -12.93 -2.76 6.24
CA ILE A 87 -14.31 -2.44 6.64
C ILE A 87 -14.36 -2.06 8.12
N ALA A 88 -13.73 -2.84 8.99
CA ALA A 88 -13.69 -2.54 10.42
C ALA A 88 -12.98 -1.20 10.70
N GLY A 89 -11.82 -0.99 10.08
CA GLY A 89 -11.05 0.25 10.20
C GLY A 89 -11.82 1.47 9.68
N LEU A 90 -12.50 1.32 8.54
CA LEU A 90 -13.33 2.38 7.95
C LEU A 90 -14.49 2.76 8.88
N ILE A 91 -15.27 1.79 9.34
CA ILE A 91 -16.44 2.05 10.18
C ILE A 91 -16.01 2.67 11.51
N LEU A 92 -15.06 2.04 12.20
CA LEU A 92 -14.59 2.50 13.50
C LEU A 92 -13.81 3.82 13.39
N GLY A 93 -13.05 4.04 12.32
CA GLY A 93 -12.33 5.28 12.06
C GLY A 93 -13.27 6.45 11.80
N ILE A 94 -14.33 6.26 11.01
CA ILE A 94 -15.37 7.28 10.81
C ILE A 94 -16.08 7.62 12.13
N MET A 95 -16.43 6.61 12.92
CA MET A 95 -17.04 6.82 14.24
C MET A 95 -16.10 7.60 15.15
N ALA A 96 -14.84 7.21 15.25
CA ALA A 96 -13.84 7.90 16.06
C ALA A 96 -13.59 9.33 15.59
N GLY A 97 -13.48 9.56 14.28
CA GLY A 97 -13.30 10.90 13.70
C GLY A 97 -14.48 11.85 13.90
N SER A 98 -15.68 11.30 14.06
CA SER A 98 -16.90 12.10 14.29
C SER A 98 -16.96 12.71 15.70
N PHE A 99 -16.25 12.13 16.69
CA PHE A 99 -16.23 12.60 18.08
C PHE A 99 -14.83 13.06 18.47
N LYS A 100 -14.65 14.36 18.73
CA LYS A 100 -13.34 14.96 19.10
C LYS A 100 -12.66 14.25 20.27
N THR A 101 -13.41 13.82 21.28
CA THR A 101 -12.88 13.12 22.44
C THR A 101 -12.36 11.73 22.08
N LEU A 102 -13.14 10.99 21.28
CA LEU A 102 -12.77 9.64 20.85
C LEU A 102 -11.55 9.67 19.93
N ALA A 103 -11.50 10.62 19.01
CA ALA A 103 -10.34 10.82 18.14
C ALA A 103 -9.05 11.10 18.92
N LYS A 104 -9.11 11.92 20.00
CA LYS A 104 -7.96 12.20 20.86
C LYS A 104 -7.47 10.97 21.62
N LEU A 105 -8.37 10.08 22.03
CA LEU A 105 -8.03 8.84 22.73
C LEU A 105 -7.51 7.75 21.79
N CYS A 106 -8.12 7.60 20.62
CA CYS A 106 -7.74 6.56 19.67
C CYS A 106 -6.43 6.84 18.92
N ARG A 107 -6.10 8.13 18.70
CA ARG A 107 -4.90 8.51 17.95
C ARG A 107 -3.62 7.92 18.51
N PRO A 108 -3.25 8.12 19.81
CA PRO A 108 -2.02 7.55 20.36
C PRO A 108 -2.03 6.01 20.34
N LEU A 109 -3.21 5.38 20.49
CA LEU A 109 -3.32 3.92 20.42
C LEU A 109 -2.98 3.42 19.00
N MET A 110 -3.48 4.09 17.97
CA MET A 110 -3.16 3.73 16.58
C MET A 110 -1.69 4.00 16.26
N ASP A 111 -1.12 5.09 16.75
CA ASP A 111 0.30 5.42 16.57
C ASP A 111 1.20 4.33 17.19
N ILE A 112 0.83 3.79 18.36
CA ILE A 112 1.53 2.66 18.98
C ILE A 112 1.39 1.39 18.12
N LEU A 113 0.19 1.05 17.67
CA LEU A 113 -0.03 -0.14 16.84
C LEU A 113 0.71 -0.07 15.50
N LEU A 114 0.78 1.10 14.88
CA LEU A 114 1.53 1.34 13.64
C LEU A 114 3.05 1.34 13.86
N GLY A 115 3.50 1.68 15.06
CA GLY A 115 4.91 1.65 15.44
C GLY A 115 5.47 0.25 15.69
N ILE A 116 4.62 -0.74 15.92
CA ILE A 116 5.02 -2.13 16.14
C ILE A 116 5.33 -2.78 14.78
N ALA A 117 6.54 -3.36 14.67
CA ALA A 117 6.94 -4.07 13.45
C ALA A 117 5.98 -5.24 13.16
N PRO A 118 5.51 -5.41 11.90
CA PRO A 118 4.55 -6.46 11.53
C PRO A 118 4.99 -7.89 11.91
N ILE A 119 6.29 -8.14 11.95
CA ILE A 119 6.84 -9.45 12.34
C ILE A 119 6.44 -9.86 13.75
N ILE A 120 6.31 -8.89 14.67
CA ILE A 120 5.91 -9.15 16.05
C ILE A 120 4.48 -9.69 16.09
N TRP A 121 3.59 -9.14 15.28
CA TRP A 121 2.21 -9.62 15.16
C TRP A 121 2.11 -11.02 14.57
N ILE A 122 2.99 -11.35 13.62
CA ILE A 122 3.06 -12.71 13.04
C ILE A 122 3.48 -13.72 14.12
N VAL A 123 4.55 -13.42 14.88
CA VAL A 123 5.03 -14.30 15.96
C VAL A 123 3.95 -14.46 17.03
N LEU A 124 3.29 -13.38 17.42
CA LEU A 124 2.24 -13.39 18.42
C LEU A 124 1.02 -14.22 17.96
N ALA A 125 0.65 -14.07 16.69
CA ALA A 125 -0.42 -14.85 16.07
C ALA A 125 -0.11 -16.35 16.07
N LEU A 126 1.11 -16.73 15.73
CA LEU A 126 1.56 -18.10 15.76
C LEU A 126 1.55 -18.67 17.19
N PHE A 127 1.91 -17.85 18.18
CA PHE A 127 1.91 -18.25 19.57
C PHE A 127 0.49 -18.46 20.13
N TRP A 128 -0.46 -17.58 19.78
CA TRP A 128 -1.84 -17.65 20.26
C TRP A 128 -2.71 -18.67 19.53
N PHE A 129 -2.59 -18.73 18.21
CA PHE A 129 -3.48 -19.52 17.35
C PHE A 129 -2.81 -20.74 16.73
N GLY A 130 -1.47 -20.88 16.91
CA GLY A 130 -0.70 -21.95 16.28
C GLY A 130 -0.55 -21.79 14.78
N LEU A 131 -0.11 -22.87 14.11
CA LEU A 131 0.02 -22.91 12.65
C LEU A 131 -1.38 -23.17 12.04
N GLY A 132 -1.88 -22.21 11.25
CA GLY A 132 -3.18 -22.37 10.60
C GLY A 132 -3.71 -21.09 9.95
N ASP A 133 -4.91 -21.18 9.40
CA ASP A 133 -5.58 -20.11 8.68
C ASP A 133 -5.82 -18.86 9.55
N VAL A 134 -6.18 -19.09 10.81
CA VAL A 134 -6.50 -18.04 11.77
C VAL A 134 -5.29 -17.15 12.03
N SER A 135 -4.09 -17.75 12.18
CA SER A 135 -2.84 -16.97 12.40
C SER A 135 -2.53 -16.05 11.23
N VAL A 136 -2.72 -16.55 10.01
CA VAL A 136 -2.49 -15.75 8.79
C VAL A 136 -3.51 -14.61 8.71
N ILE A 137 -4.79 -14.91 8.88
CA ILE A 137 -5.88 -13.92 8.82
C ILE A 137 -5.68 -12.85 9.89
N PHE A 138 -5.38 -13.25 11.13
CA PHE A 138 -5.12 -12.32 12.23
C PHE A 138 -3.93 -11.43 11.97
N SER A 139 -2.81 -11.98 11.50
CA SER A 139 -1.58 -11.22 11.23
C SER A 139 -1.81 -10.15 10.17
N VAL A 140 -2.50 -10.48 9.07
CA VAL A 140 -2.84 -9.54 8.02
C VAL A 140 -3.85 -8.50 8.52
N PHE A 141 -4.86 -8.94 9.27
CA PHE A 141 -5.87 -8.05 9.85
C PHE A 141 -5.23 -6.98 10.74
N ILE A 142 -4.41 -7.39 11.71
CA ILE A 142 -3.82 -6.45 12.68
C ILE A 142 -2.80 -5.51 12.04
N ALA A 143 -2.15 -5.91 10.95
CA ALA A 143 -1.24 -5.06 10.20
C ALA A 143 -1.97 -3.96 9.40
N ILE A 144 -3.16 -4.25 8.86
CA ILE A 144 -3.91 -3.34 7.98
C ILE A 144 -4.91 -2.49 8.76
N PHE A 145 -5.53 -3.04 9.80
CA PHE A 145 -6.58 -2.39 10.56
C PHE A 145 -6.19 -1.00 11.11
N PRO A 146 -5.05 -0.82 11.81
CA PRO A 146 -4.68 0.48 12.35
C PRO A 146 -4.49 1.55 11.27
N LEU A 147 -3.93 1.16 10.12
CA LEU A 147 -3.73 2.06 8.98
C LEU A 147 -5.07 2.52 8.39
N SER A 148 -5.99 1.58 8.17
CA SER A 148 -7.33 1.87 7.66
C SER A 148 -8.12 2.75 8.64
N PHE A 149 -8.05 2.44 9.93
CA PHE A 149 -8.68 3.21 11.00
C PHE A 149 -8.13 4.64 11.07
N ALA A 150 -6.79 4.80 11.12
CA ALA A 150 -6.14 6.10 11.23
C ALA A 150 -6.46 7.00 10.03
N ASN A 151 -6.39 6.45 8.81
CA ASN A 151 -6.72 7.19 7.60
C ASN A 151 -8.20 7.61 7.56
N SER A 152 -9.11 6.72 7.93
CA SER A 152 -10.54 7.03 7.97
C SER A 152 -10.87 8.09 9.03
N MET A 153 -10.26 7.99 10.20
CA MET A 153 -10.41 8.97 11.28
C MET A 153 -9.85 10.33 10.86
N LEU A 154 -8.65 10.36 10.26
CA LEU A 154 -8.00 11.58 9.81
C LEU A 154 -8.83 12.28 8.71
N SER A 155 -9.35 11.53 7.76
CA SER A 155 -10.22 12.05 6.69
C SER A 155 -11.41 12.82 7.25
N ILE A 156 -12.04 12.34 8.33
CA ILE A 156 -13.17 13.02 8.97
C ILE A 156 -12.72 14.28 9.74
N ILE A 157 -11.56 14.22 10.39
CA ILE A 157 -11.05 15.35 11.17
C ILE A 157 -10.61 16.50 10.26
N THR A 158 -10.00 16.19 9.12
CA THR A 158 -9.48 17.19 8.16
C THR A 158 -10.54 17.76 7.22
N LEU A 159 -11.78 17.27 7.28
CA LEU A 159 -12.88 17.86 6.53
C LEU A 159 -13.02 19.35 6.85
N ASP A 160 -13.05 20.15 5.79
CA ASP A 160 -13.11 21.61 5.86
C ASP A 160 -14.35 22.07 6.65
N SER A 161 -14.16 23.05 7.55
CA SER A 161 -15.26 23.57 8.38
C SER A 161 -16.38 24.17 7.53
N SER A 162 -16.04 24.77 6.39
CA SER A 162 -17.02 25.32 5.45
C SER A 162 -17.94 24.25 4.85
N LEU A 163 -17.43 23.06 4.57
CA LEU A 163 -18.22 21.93 4.10
C LEU A 163 -19.12 21.36 5.20
N LYS A 164 -18.66 21.35 6.45
CA LYS A 164 -19.48 20.94 7.60
C LYS A 164 -20.65 21.90 7.81
N ASP A 165 -20.42 23.20 7.67
CA ASP A 165 -21.43 24.22 7.82
C ASP A 165 -22.50 24.11 6.71
N VAL A 166 -22.12 23.87 5.46
CA VAL A 166 -23.03 23.60 4.36
C VAL A 166 -23.91 22.38 4.63
N CYS A 167 -23.31 21.27 5.08
CA CYS A 167 -24.06 20.07 5.42
C CYS A 167 -25.02 20.26 6.59
N PHE A 168 -24.69 21.15 7.53
CA PHE A 168 -25.52 21.47 8.66
C PHE A 168 -26.73 22.33 8.23
N VAL A 169 -26.50 23.37 7.41
CA VAL A 169 -27.55 24.26 6.88
C VAL A 169 -28.56 23.48 6.03
N TYR A 170 -28.10 22.57 5.18
CA TYR A 170 -28.98 21.77 4.31
C TYR A 170 -29.56 20.52 4.99
N LYS A 171 -29.30 20.29 6.29
CA LYS A 171 -29.80 19.14 7.07
C LYS A 171 -29.61 17.80 6.34
N LEU A 172 -28.46 17.62 5.65
CA LEU A 172 -28.18 16.42 4.87
C LEU A 172 -28.00 15.21 5.79
N GLY A 173 -28.72 14.13 5.51
CA GLY A 173 -28.54 12.84 6.19
C GLY A 173 -27.15 12.24 5.91
N ILE A 174 -26.69 11.32 6.79
CA ILE A 174 -25.33 10.75 6.79
C ILE A 174 -24.94 10.19 5.41
N LEU A 175 -25.81 9.46 4.74
CA LEU A 175 -25.59 8.91 3.39
C LEU A 175 -25.46 10.00 2.31
N LYS A 176 -26.21 11.09 2.40
CA LYS A 176 -26.12 12.22 1.48
C LYS A 176 -24.86 13.05 1.75
N ARG A 177 -24.42 13.14 3.00
CA ARG A 177 -23.12 13.74 3.37
C ARG A 177 -21.96 12.98 2.72
N LEU A 178 -21.93 11.65 2.85
CA LEU A 178 -20.92 10.83 2.21
C LEU A 178 -20.90 11.01 0.69
N LYS A 179 -22.05 11.09 0.02
CA LYS A 179 -22.15 11.28 -1.42
C LYS A 179 -21.83 12.71 -1.91
N ALA A 180 -21.91 13.70 -1.04
CA ALA A 180 -21.55 15.09 -1.34
C ALA A 180 -20.04 15.36 -1.18
N PHE A 181 -19.30 14.45 -0.51
CA PHE A 181 -17.87 14.53 -0.27
C PHE A 181 -17.04 13.72 -1.28
N TYR A 182 -17.68 12.93 -2.12
CA TYR A 182 -17.09 12.18 -3.23
C TYR A 182 -17.66 12.69 -4.56
#